data_dd77b15e5cc52a069ccbd983f9208549
#
_entry.id   dd77b15e5cc52a069ccbd983f9208549
#
_cell.length_a   1.000
_cell.length_b   1.000
_cell.length_c   1.000
_cell.angle_alpha   90.00
_cell.angle_beta   90.00
_cell.angle_gamma   90.00
#
_symmetry.space_group_name_H-M   'P 1'
#
loop_
_entity.id
_entity.type
_entity.pdbx_description
1 polymer ?
#
loop_
_entity_poly.entity_id
_entity_poly.type
_entity_poly.pdbx_seq_one_letter_code
_entity_poly.pdbx_strand_id
1 'polypeptide(L)'
;MTVQAWFAHNEADIEPGSSVKLALTITNLGNVTESFSLSPTGLAAAWSTIRPAYVTLFGGSQETVQVEVSPPRLAGTTAGPTALGVRVGPQSDPDDIEQAEVTLHVASTYDRIVTMLQPALRARRRATYEVMVENKGNAQASCRMHLIDPTGRLDGDFDPPALGIEPGGSQLVRL
;
A
#
# COMPACT_ATOMS: atom_id res chain seq x y z
N MET A 1 29.30 0.18 16.95
CA MET A 1 28.58 0.60 15.72
C MET A 1 29.61 0.80 14.62
N THR A 2 29.68 -0.14 13.71
CA THR A 2 30.68 -0.21 12.65
C THR A 2 30.09 0.15 11.27
N VAL A 3 28.79 0.38 11.19
CA VAL A 3 28.08 0.71 9.97
C VAL A 3 27.19 1.93 10.16
N GLN A 4 27.02 2.69 9.11
CA GLN A 4 26.03 3.78 8.98
C GLN A 4 25.26 3.58 7.68
N ALA A 5 23.93 3.80 7.72
CA ALA A 5 23.07 3.65 6.56
C ALA A 5 22.00 4.74 6.52
N TRP A 6 21.71 5.29 5.32
CA TRP A 6 20.66 6.30 5.14
C TRP A 6 20.10 6.27 3.72
N PHE A 7 18.84 6.63 3.60
CA PHE A 7 18.21 6.88 2.30
C PHE A 7 18.57 8.28 1.79
N ALA A 8 18.66 8.42 0.47
CA ALA A 8 18.92 9.73 -0.17
C ALA A 8 17.79 10.74 0.10
N HIS A 9 16.56 10.25 0.33
CA HIS A 9 15.37 11.03 0.69
C HIS A 9 14.65 10.37 1.84
N ASN A 10 14.09 11.16 2.75
CA ASN A 10 13.34 10.65 3.91
C ASN A 10 11.89 10.28 3.58
N GLU A 11 11.42 10.70 2.41
CA GLU A 11 10.05 10.48 1.94
C GLU A 11 10.03 10.14 0.45
N ALA A 12 9.04 9.37 0.02
CA ALA A 12 8.80 9.06 -1.38
C ALA A 12 7.31 8.79 -1.63
N ASP A 13 6.78 9.32 -2.75
CA ASP A 13 5.43 9.03 -3.21
C ASP A 13 5.41 7.76 -4.04
N ILE A 14 4.37 6.93 -3.85
CA ILE A 14 4.21 5.68 -4.62
C ILE A 14 2.75 5.38 -4.90
N GLU A 15 2.47 4.98 -6.15
CA GLU A 15 1.15 4.51 -6.56
C GLU A 15 1.07 2.99 -6.45
N PRO A 16 -0.02 2.43 -5.87
CA PRO A 16 -0.25 0.98 -5.88
C PRO A 16 -0.27 0.41 -7.29
N GLY A 17 0.51 -0.65 -7.51
CA GLY A 17 0.70 -1.27 -8.83
C GLY A 17 1.85 -0.70 -9.66
N SER A 18 2.55 0.33 -9.16
CA SER A 18 3.80 0.84 -9.74
C SER A 18 5.01 0.43 -8.91
N SER A 19 6.22 0.79 -9.34
CA SER A 19 7.43 0.60 -8.54
C SER A 19 8.26 1.87 -8.48
N VAL A 20 8.94 2.07 -7.34
CA VAL A 20 9.91 3.13 -7.12
C VAL A 20 11.23 2.53 -6.66
N LYS A 21 12.34 3.15 -7.07
CA LYS A 21 13.70 2.77 -6.65
C LYS A 21 14.23 3.84 -5.72
N LEU A 22 14.57 3.42 -4.51
CA LEU A 22 15.14 4.26 -3.47
C LEU A 22 16.63 3.98 -3.33
N ALA A 23 17.44 5.01 -3.26
CA ALA A 23 18.87 4.90 -3.08
C ALA A 23 19.19 4.83 -1.58
N LEU A 24 19.79 3.73 -1.15
CA LEU A 24 20.29 3.51 0.22
C LEU A 24 21.81 3.53 0.18
N THR A 25 22.43 4.45 0.90
CA THR A 25 23.88 4.52 1.05
C THR A 25 24.29 3.86 2.34
N ILE A 26 25.34 3.03 2.26
CA ILE A 26 25.91 2.27 3.37
C ILE A 26 27.37 2.61 3.48
N THR A 27 27.85 2.92 4.68
CA THR A 27 29.25 3.24 4.97
C THR A 27 29.81 2.29 6.01
N ASN A 28 30.95 1.68 5.73
CA ASN A 28 31.71 0.95 6.70
C ASN A 28 32.55 1.93 7.52
N LEU A 29 32.18 2.14 8.78
CA LEU A 29 32.90 3.00 9.73
C LEU A 29 34.09 2.31 10.38
N GLY A 30 34.25 0.99 10.20
CA GLY A 30 35.37 0.21 10.67
C GLY A 30 36.64 0.46 9.86
N ASN A 31 37.72 -0.17 10.25
CA ASN A 31 39.04 -0.08 9.60
C ASN A 31 39.42 -1.37 8.82
N VAL A 32 38.54 -2.35 8.81
CA VAL A 32 38.71 -3.63 8.11
C VAL A 32 37.63 -3.85 7.08
N THR A 33 37.89 -4.69 6.08
CA THR A 33 36.89 -5.09 5.09
C THR A 33 35.80 -5.93 5.79
N GLU A 34 34.53 -5.59 5.57
CA GLU A 34 33.39 -6.25 6.19
C GLU A 34 32.26 -6.45 5.17
N SER A 35 31.49 -7.52 5.35
CA SER A 35 30.30 -7.81 4.57
C SER A 35 29.05 -7.50 5.38
N PHE A 36 28.17 -6.68 4.82
CA PHE A 36 26.93 -6.25 5.45
C PHE A 36 25.73 -6.91 4.80
N SER A 37 24.84 -7.46 5.61
CA SER A 37 23.55 -7.98 5.18
C SER A 37 22.49 -6.87 5.18
N LEU A 38 21.58 -6.90 4.22
CA LEU A 38 20.54 -5.91 4.02
C LEU A 38 19.17 -6.59 4.04
N SER A 39 18.28 -6.16 4.93
CA SER A 39 16.94 -6.73 5.02
C SER A 39 15.88 -5.65 5.22
N PRO A 40 14.80 -5.64 4.42
CA PRO A 40 13.71 -4.70 4.60
C PRO A 40 12.90 -5.04 5.85
N THR A 41 12.39 -4.02 6.54
CA THR A 41 11.57 -4.11 7.75
C THR A 41 10.38 -3.15 7.67
N GLY A 42 9.40 -3.30 8.56
CA GLY A 42 8.19 -2.49 8.58
C GLY A 42 7.09 -3.03 7.67
N LEU A 43 6.00 -2.29 7.59
CA LEU A 43 4.81 -2.72 6.83
C LEU A 43 5.07 -2.86 5.32
N ALA A 44 5.95 -2.03 4.79
CA ALA A 44 6.33 -2.05 3.37
C ALA A 44 7.39 -3.11 3.02
N ALA A 45 7.90 -3.86 3.99
CA ALA A 45 8.92 -4.90 3.75
C ALA A 45 8.45 -5.96 2.75
N ALA A 46 7.17 -6.36 2.83
CA ALA A 46 6.58 -7.35 1.92
C ALA A 46 6.54 -6.91 0.44
N TRP A 47 6.65 -5.61 0.18
CA TRP A 47 6.63 -5.01 -1.16
C TRP A 47 8.00 -4.57 -1.63
N SER A 48 9.02 -4.79 -0.80
CA SER A 48 10.37 -4.26 -1.01
C SER A 48 11.36 -5.36 -1.34
N THR A 49 12.24 -5.06 -2.29
CA THR A 49 13.33 -5.95 -2.69
C THR A 49 14.63 -5.18 -2.72
N ILE A 50 15.67 -5.71 -2.10
CA ILE A 50 17.02 -5.12 -2.08
C ILE A 50 17.94 -6.00 -2.92
N ARG A 51 18.63 -5.40 -3.87
CA ARG A 51 19.59 -6.11 -4.72
C ARG A 51 20.83 -5.26 -4.94
N PRO A 52 22.02 -5.76 -4.54
CA PRO A 52 22.28 -7.05 -3.85
C PRO A 52 21.78 -7.03 -2.40
N ALA A 53 21.50 -8.20 -1.81
CA ALA A 53 21.12 -8.34 -0.40
C ALA A 53 22.34 -8.30 0.55
N TYR A 54 23.55 -8.25 -0.01
CA TYR A 54 24.82 -8.17 0.70
C TYR A 54 25.76 -7.23 -0.04
N VAL A 55 26.52 -6.43 0.72
CA VAL A 55 27.58 -5.58 0.18
C VAL A 55 28.86 -5.82 0.99
N THR A 56 30.00 -5.85 0.31
CA THR A 56 31.31 -5.98 0.97
C THR A 56 32.07 -4.68 0.79
N LEU A 57 32.38 -4.00 1.90
CA LEU A 57 32.98 -2.68 1.91
C LEU A 57 34.34 -2.71 2.59
N PHE A 58 35.34 -2.08 1.98
CA PHE A 58 36.61 -1.79 2.65
C PHE A 58 36.38 -0.81 3.82
N GLY A 59 37.29 -0.84 4.80
CA GLY A 59 37.24 0.11 5.92
C GLY A 59 37.21 1.56 5.42
N GLY A 60 36.24 2.35 5.90
CA GLY A 60 36.02 3.75 5.50
C GLY A 60 35.36 3.95 4.13
N SER A 61 35.03 2.87 3.38
CA SER A 61 34.36 3.01 2.10
C SER A 61 32.83 2.99 2.22
N GLN A 62 32.16 3.48 1.17
CA GLN A 62 30.69 3.51 1.06
C GLN A 62 30.23 2.98 -0.29
N GLU A 63 29.01 2.46 -0.31
CA GLU A 63 28.32 2.01 -1.52
C GLU A 63 26.84 2.40 -1.46
N THR A 64 26.24 2.65 -2.63
CA THR A 64 24.81 2.93 -2.74
C THR A 64 24.12 1.76 -3.44
N VAL A 65 23.14 1.16 -2.76
CA VAL A 65 22.31 0.08 -3.28
C VAL A 65 20.91 0.58 -3.62
N GLN A 66 20.21 -0.15 -4.48
CA GLN A 66 18.84 0.16 -4.84
C GLN A 66 17.86 -0.69 -4.03
N VAL A 67 16.91 -0.02 -3.39
CA VAL A 67 15.76 -0.65 -2.74
C VAL A 67 14.56 -0.41 -3.65
N GLU A 68 14.07 -1.47 -4.28
CA GLU A 68 12.88 -1.43 -5.13
C GLU A 68 11.64 -1.73 -4.30
N VAL A 69 10.66 -0.83 -4.37
CA VAL A 69 9.38 -0.94 -3.64
C VAL A 69 8.25 -1.01 -4.65
N SER A 70 7.39 -2.02 -4.55
CA SER A 70 6.30 -2.28 -5.48
C SER A 70 5.03 -2.68 -4.72
N PRO A 71 4.28 -1.72 -4.15
CA PRO A 71 3.05 -2.00 -3.42
C PRO A 71 1.98 -2.59 -4.36
N PRO A 72 1.34 -3.71 -4.00
CA PRO A 72 0.29 -4.28 -4.82
C PRO A 72 -0.96 -3.38 -4.84
N ARG A 73 -1.68 -3.36 -5.96
CA ARG A 73 -2.95 -2.64 -6.08
C ARG A 73 -4.09 -3.45 -5.46
N LEU A 74 -4.14 -3.48 -4.15
CA LEU A 74 -5.11 -4.23 -3.35
C LEU A 74 -5.64 -3.35 -2.22
N ALA A 75 -6.83 -3.65 -1.74
CA ALA A 75 -7.45 -2.96 -0.60
C ALA A 75 -6.57 -3.01 0.68
N GLY A 76 -5.81 -4.10 0.86
CA GLY A 76 -4.88 -4.26 1.99
C GLY A 76 -3.62 -3.38 1.93
N THR A 77 -3.36 -2.73 0.79
CA THR A 77 -2.29 -1.72 0.65
C THR A 77 -2.84 -0.35 1.03
N THR A 78 -3.03 -0.10 2.32
CA THR A 78 -3.69 1.10 2.83
C THR A 78 -3.03 2.37 2.32
N ALA A 79 -3.85 3.34 1.87
CA ALA A 79 -3.40 4.67 1.45
C ALA A 79 -2.88 5.49 2.63
N GLY A 80 -1.91 6.37 2.34
CA GLY A 80 -1.29 7.25 3.33
C GLY A 80 0.15 6.88 3.68
N PRO A 81 0.70 7.45 4.76
CA PRO A 81 2.09 7.25 5.15
C PRO A 81 2.33 5.84 5.67
N THR A 82 3.36 5.19 5.14
CA THR A 82 3.78 3.84 5.52
C THR A 82 5.30 3.83 5.68
N ALA A 83 5.80 3.36 6.82
CA ALA A 83 7.23 3.28 7.07
C ALA A 83 7.85 2.06 6.38
N LEU A 84 9.00 2.28 5.75
CA LEU A 84 9.93 1.26 5.28
C LEU A 84 11.24 1.45 6.01
N GLY A 85 11.68 0.43 6.71
CA GLY A 85 13.02 0.34 7.29
C GLY A 85 13.91 -0.61 6.48
N VAL A 86 15.22 -0.39 6.53
CA VAL A 86 16.22 -1.38 6.10
C VAL A 86 17.21 -1.56 7.23
N ARG A 87 17.31 -2.80 7.71
CA ARG A 87 18.32 -3.21 8.67
C ARG A 87 19.60 -3.57 7.93
N VAL A 88 20.68 -2.98 8.39
CA VAL A 88 22.04 -3.20 7.87
C VAL A 88 22.91 -3.68 9.03
N GLY A 89 23.50 -4.85 8.90
CA GLY A 89 24.34 -5.38 9.95
C GLY A 89 25.53 -6.17 9.39
N PRO A 90 26.72 -6.07 10.04
CA PRO A 90 27.89 -6.85 9.65
C PRO A 90 27.63 -8.34 9.88
N GLN A 91 28.18 -9.18 9.02
CA GLN A 91 28.08 -10.63 9.20
C GLN A 91 28.92 -11.15 10.38
N SER A 92 29.96 -10.42 10.76
CA SER A 92 30.84 -10.75 11.86
C SER A 92 30.21 -10.49 13.23
N ASP A 93 29.29 -9.55 13.35
CA ASP A 93 28.61 -9.17 14.59
C ASP A 93 27.11 -8.89 14.32
N PRO A 94 26.25 -9.91 14.45
CA PRO A 94 24.82 -9.80 14.20
C PRO A 94 24.07 -8.83 15.12
N ASP A 95 24.66 -8.39 16.22
CA ASP A 95 24.05 -7.47 17.19
C ASP A 95 24.36 -6.00 16.87
N ASP A 96 25.39 -5.71 16.04
CA ASP A 96 25.74 -4.36 15.58
C ASP A 96 24.91 -3.95 14.37
N ILE A 97 23.63 -3.61 14.59
CA ILE A 97 22.65 -3.33 13.55
C ILE A 97 22.37 -1.83 13.47
N GLU A 98 22.46 -1.29 12.27
CA GLU A 98 21.94 0.03 11.90
C GLU A 98 20.58 -0.12 11.18
N GLN A 99 19.68 0.84 11.38
CA GLN A 99 18.39 0.88 10.71
C GLN A 99 18.20 2.23 10.00
N ALA A 100 18.12 2.18 8.67
CA ALA A 100 17.73 3.32 7.86
C ALA A 100 16.22 3.29 7.62
N GLU A 101 15.53 4.45 7.67
CA GLU A 101 14.09 4.54 7.50
C GLU A 101 13.70 5.58 6.44
N VAL A 102 12.59 5.31 5.73
CA VAL A 102 11.96 6.22 4.79
C VAL A 102 10.44 6.11 4.93
N THR A 103 9.74 7.23 4.80
CA THR A 103 8.28 7.26 4.77
C THR A 103 7.79 7.20 3.32
N LEU A 104 6.97 6.20 3.02
CA LEU A 104 6.30 6.04 1.73
C LEU A 104 4.90 6.64 1.82
N HIS A 105 4.56 7.56 0.94
CA HIS A 105 3.20 8.08 0.78
C HIS A 105 2.47 7.28 -0.29
N VAL A 106 1.70 6.29 0.16
CA VAL A 106 0.92 5.42 -0.73
C VAL A 106 -0.31 6.17 -1.22
N ALA A 107 -0.43 6.33 -2.55
CA ALA A 107 -1.55 7.03 -3.17
C ALA A 107 -2.89 6.29 -2.97
N SER A 108 -3.98 7.07 -2.86
CA SER A 108 -5.34 6.53 -2.77
C SER A 108 -5.80 5.98 -4.12
N THR A 109 -6.36 4.79 -4.11
CA THR A 109 -7.03 4.19 -5.26
C THR A 109 -8.51 4.00 -4.95
N TYR A 110 -9.38 4.41 -5.88
CA TYR A 110 -10.82 4.31 -5.76
C TYR A 110 -11.34 3.33 -6.80
N ASP A 111 -11.83 2.18 -6.32
CA ASP A 111 -12.43 1.15 -7.15
C ASP A 111 -13.66 0.60 -6.44
N ARG A 112 -14.80 0.57 -7.13
CA ARG A 112 -16.09 0.20 -6.55
C ARG A 112 -16.83 -0.73 -7.49
N ILE A 113 -17.43 -1.78 -6.91
CA ILE A 113 -18.31 -2.70 -7.61
C ILE A 113 -19.70 -2.54 -7.04
N VAL A 114 -20.69 -2.35 -7.90
CA VAL A 114 -22.10 -2.28 -7.54
C VAL A 114 -22.81 -3.45 -8.22
N THR A 115 -23.40 -4.32 -7.42
CA THR A 115 -24.07 -5.53 -7.89
C THR A 115 -25.51 -5.58 -7.39
N MET A 116 -26.47 -5.65 -8.31
CA MET A 116 -27.86 -5.94 -7.97
C MET A 116 -28.04 -7.44 -7.75
N LEU A 117 -28.45 -7.84 -6.54
CA LEU A 117 -28.53 -9.27 -6.18
C LEU A 117 -29.70 -9.97 -6.84
N GLN A 118 -30.80 -9.22 -7.12
CA GLN A 118 -31.95 -9.75 -7.86
C GLN A 118 -32.01 -9.04 -9.22
N PRO A 119 -31.78 -9.73 -10.33
CA PRO A 119 -31.76 -9.11 -11.66
C PRO A 119 -33.16 -8.73 -12.17
N ALA A 120 -34.22 -9.35 -11.66
CA ALA A 120 -35.59 -9.05 -12.02
C ALA A 120 -36.57 -9.43 -10.91
N LEU A 121 -37.50 -8.52 -10.61
CA LEU A 121 -38.64 -8.76 -9.72
C LEU A 121 -39.95 -8.43 -10.43
N ARG A 122 -40.99 -9.22 -10.16
CA ARG A 122 -42.35 -8.94 -10.64
C ARG A 122 -43.18 -8.40 -9.48
N ALA A 123 -43.64 -7.17 -9.60
CA ALA A 123 -44.51 -6.54 -8.62
C ALA A 123 -45.59 -5.70 -9.32
N ARG A 124 -46.74 -5.52 -8.66
CA ARG A 124 -47.82 -4.68 -9.21
C ARG A 124 -47.60 -3.19 -9.03
N ARG A 125 -47.00 -2.79 -7.90
CA ARG A 125 -46.80 -1.37 -7.53
C ARG A 125 -45.45 -1.04 -6.98
N ARG A 126 -44.87 -1.92 -6.13
CA ARG A 126 -43.56 -1.72 -5.48
C ARG A 126 -42.77 -3.02 -5.52
N ALA A 127 -41.46 -2.88 -5.70
CA ALA A 127 -40.49 -3.95 -5.55
C ALA A 127 -39.34 -3.42 -4.69
N THR A 128 -38.71 -4.28 -3.91
CA THR A 128 -37.51 -3.95 -3.16
C THR A 128 -36.36 -4.77 -3.74
N TYR A 129 -35.31 -4.09 -4.15
CA TYR A 129 -34.09 -4.70 -4.63
C TYR A 129 -32.99 -4.59 -3.57
N GLU A 130 -32.14 -5.59 -3.55
CA GLU A 130 -30.92 -5.56 -2.75
C GLU A 130 -29.72 -5.30 -3.65
N VAL A 131 -28.96 -4.28 -3.30
CA VAL A 131 -27.78 -3.82 -4.03
C VAL A 131 -26.57 -3.94 -3.13
N MET A 132 -25.60 -4.75 -3.54
CA MET A 132 -24.31 -4.87 -2.87
C MET A 132 -23.35 -3.83 -3.44
N VAL A 133 -22.73 -3.03 -2.55
CA VAL A 133 -21.68 -2.08 -2.90
C VAL A 133 -20.39 -2.52 -2.23
N GLU A 134 -19.36 -2.78 -3.02
CA GLU A 134 -18.04 -3.22 -2.55
C GLU A 134 -17.00 -2.14 -2.84
N ASN A 135 -16.14 -1.84 -1.87
CA ASN A 135 -14.96 -1.00 -2.05
C ASN A 135 -13.73 -1.88 -2.32
N LYS A 136 -13.25 -1.91 -3.55
CA LYS A 136 -12.03 -2.62 -3.96
C LYS A 136 -10.78 -1.72 -3.91
N GLY A 137 -10.96 -0.42 -3.63
CA GLY A 137 -9.86 0.53 -3.45
C GLY A 137 -9.15 0.38 -2.09
N ASN A 138 -8.08 1.13 -1.90
CA ASN A 138 -7.24 1.13 -0.71
C ASN A 138 -7.51 2.31 0.23
N ALA A 139 -8.51 3.14 -0.06
CA ALA A 139 -8.97 4.25 0.76
C ALA A 139 -10.46 4.12 1.04
N GLN A 140 -10.94 4.73 2.12
CA GLN A 140 -12.36 4.78 2.46
C GLN A 140 -13.16 5.39 1.30
N ALA A 141 -14.23 4.73 0.88
CA ALA A 141 -15.12 5.20 -0.17
C ALA A 141 -16.40 5.78 0.41
N SER A 142 -16.68 7.05 0.11
CA SER A 142 -17.99 7.66 0.36
C SER A 142 -18.82 7.59 -0.91
N CYS A 143 -19.98 6.95 -0.84
CA CYS A 143 -20.88 6.75 -1.97
C CYS A 143 -22.23 7.34 -1.68
N ARG A 144 -22.79 8.09 -2.64
CA ARG A 144 -24.21 8.49 -2.65
C ARG A 144 -24.90 7.74 -3.79
N MET A 145 -26.02 7.12 -3.48
CA MET A 145 -26.78 6.30 -4.41
C MET A 145 -27.91 7.12 -5.07
N HIS A 146 -28.08 6.95 -6.38
CA HIS A 146 -29.18 7.56 -7.13
C HIS A 146 -29.72 6.54 -8.13
N LEU A 147 -31.04 6.44 -8.22
CA LEU A 147 -31.72 5.71 -9.31
C LEU A 147 -31.86 6.64 -10.52
N ILE A 148 -31.44 6.14 -11.68
CA ILE A 148 -31.66 6.84 -12.96
C ILE A 148 -32.45 5.90 -13.86
N ASP A 149 -33.71 6.25 -14.15
CA ASP A 149 -34.51 5.58 -15.16
C ASP A 149 -34.68 6.50 -16.36
N PRO A 150 -34.05 6.21 -17.52
CA PRO A 150 -34.20 7.03 -18.73
C PRO A 150 -35.63 7.11 -19.25
N THR A 151 -36.50 6.17 -18.85
CA THR A 151 -37.91 6.17 -19.29
C THR A 151 -38.84 6.98 -18.39
N GLY A 152 -38.35 7.37 -17.18
CA GLY A 152 -39.13 8.14 -16.20
C GLY A 152 -40.32 7.37 -15.61
N ARG A 153 -40.32 6.03 -15.68
CA ARG A 153 -41.42 5.18 -15.21
C ARG A 153 -41.19 4.60 -13.84
N LEU A 154 -39.93 4.57 -13.41
CA LEU A 154 -39.52 4.06 -12.11
C LEU A 154 -39.03 5.22 -11.26
N ASP A 155 -39.48 5.20 -10.02
CA ASP A 155 -39.00 6.06 -8.94
C ASP A 155 -38.65 5.21 -7.74
N GLY A 156 -37.59 5.55 -7.02
CA GLY A 156 -37.15 4.80 -5.88
C GLY A 156 -36.05 5.47 -5.11
N ASP A 157 -36.02 5.15 -3.82
CA ASP A 157 -35.06 5.66 -2.87
C ASP A 157 -34.17 4.52 -2.35
N PHE A 158 -32.91 4.84 -2.12
CA PHE A 158 -31.96 3.93 -1.47
C PHE A 158 -32.00 4.09 0.04
N ASP A 159 -31.94 2.97 0.75
CA ASP A 159 -31.83 2.92 2.20
C ASP A 159 -30.63 2.05 2.62
N PRO A 160 -29.58 2.66 3.16
CA PRO A 160 -29.34 4.09 3.34
C PRO A 160 -28.99 4.80 2.02
N PRO A 161 -29.26 6.13 1.88
CA PRO A 161 -28.98 6.89 0.66
C PRO A 161 -27.52 7.22 0.45
N ALA A 162 -26.71 7.09 1.48
CA ALA A 162 -25.26 7.32 1.46
C ALA A 162 -24.53 6.30 2.31
N LEU A 163 -23.35 5.90 1.86
CA LEU A 163 -22.51 4.87 2.47
C LEU A 163 -21.09 5.38 2.69
N GLY A 164 -20.48 4.95 3.81
CA GLY A 164 -19.03 4.97 4.01
C GLY A 164 -18.53 3.53 4.06
N ILE A 165 -17.66 3.11 3.13
CA ILE A 165 -17.20 1.74 3.04
C ILE A 165 -15.68 1.73 3.15
N GLU A 166 -15.17 1.02 4.16
CA GLU A 166 -13.74 0.83 4.37
C GLU A 166 -13.09 0.03 3.21
N PRO A 167 -11.77 0.16 3.01
CA PRO A 167 -11.04 -0.63 2.03
C PRO A 167 -11.33 -2.14 2.15
N GLY A 168 -11.68 -2.79 1.04
CA GLY A 168 -12.04 -4.21 1.00
C GLY A 168 -13.39 -4.55 1.62
N GLY A 169 -14.09 -3.57 2.18
CA GLY A 169 -15.44 -3.74 2.77
C GLY A 169 -16.54 -3.80 1.73
N SER A 170 -17.72 -4.25 2.18
CA SER A 170 -18.95 -4.25 1.40
C SER A 170 -20.15 -3.87 2.26
N GLN A 171 -21.15 -3.26 1.63
CA GLN A 171 -22.43 -2.93 2.28
C GLN A 171 -23.61 -3.28 1.37
N LEU A 172 -24.67 -3.79 2.00
CA LEU A 172 -25.94 -4.07 1.37
C LEU A 172 -26.87 -2.86 1.52
N VAL A 173 -27.49 -2.45 0.44
CA VAL A 173 -28.43 -1.32 0.37
C VAL A 173 -29.75 -1.81 -0.24
N ARG A 174 -30.85 -1.28 0.23
CA ARG A 174 -32.17 -1.54 -0.33
C ARG A 174 -32.62 -0.38 -1.24
N LEU A 175 -33.15 -0.73 -2.41
CA LEU A 175 -33.77 0.17 -3.35
C LEU A 175 -35.24 -0.18 -3.46
#